data_20a15ceb16b2bd64017943c3a2688a4d
#
_entry.id   20a15ceb16b2bd64017943c3a2688a4d
#
_cell.length_a   1.000
_cell.length_b   1.000
_cell.length_c   1.000
_cell.angle_alpha   90.00
_cell.angle_beta   90.00
_cell.angle_gamma   90.00
#
_symmetry.space_group_name_H-M   'P 1'
#
loop_
_entity.id
_entity.type
_entity.pdbx_description
1 polymer ?
#
loop_
_entity_poly.entity_id
_entity_poly.type
_entity_poly.pdbx_seq_one_letter_code
_entity_poly.pdbx_strand_id
1 'polypeptide(L)'
;MAGCSEKAADTSQAQAPASATSAAAPVPDVGKVETEKVTASGFGDTAGEATTEAMKLALLQVNGAVVQAQSVVAKYGLDVSLGQDSASLRANAFAEVVAQRSGGVIQHLRVLSLDEPGVLNKRFKATIEADIAKFKPSADMQKLKVVVGPVLFAQDRLPMGDIAVPSSEVAAVLRQRVSDALVQTGRFAVLDREMSPEIEHELDIIASGQAPSAELTKLSQAASADLVWSARVSAFNYTRMARQLRTSDRQLVSYSGGWALSQKMVNVATRQVTAAGSLSNAMPATAPTTLSNGVDSQRILTEMVDQASKAIVSAILQSTFPITVLARDGTNVVVSQGGQALREGGRYAVVAMGNEFKVPQTGQSLGRTENPCCELVVERVTQNLSYGHLDNVRAGLNLDTLPIAGLQVRGELAGRPAQASQQATAQAGTQAVAAAGPKSAKKSTPSVGAQAAPAQDDKW
;
A
#
# COMPACT_ATOMS: atom_id res chain seq x y z
N MET A 1 78.83 41.94 1.72
CA MET A 1 77.86 42.04 2.86
C MET A 1 76.58 41.40 2.43
N ALA A 2 76.28 40.33 3.04
CA ALA A 2 75.25 39.37 2.62
C ALA A 2 73.85 39.85 3.01
N GLY A 3 72.88 39.73 2.08
CA GLY A 3 71.47 39.89 2.34
C GLY A 3 70.75 38.61 1.97
N CYS A 4 70.31 37.84 2.93
CA CYS A 4 69.50 36.64 2.76
C CYS A 4 68.04 37.06 2.41
N SER A 5 67.57 36.51 1.32
CA SER A 5 66.15 36.59 0.91
C SER A 5 65.44 35.33 1.42
N GLU A 6 64.49 35.53 2.30
CA GLU A 6 63.66 34.50 2.91
C GLU A 6 62.41 34.28 2.04
N LYS A 7 62.27 33.07 1.56
CA LYS A 7 61.21 32.62 0.66
C LYS A 7 60.03 32.13 1.52
N ALA A 8 58.93 32.87 1.51
CA ALA A 8 57.69 32.48 2.19
C ALA A 8 57.13 31.18 1.56
N ALA A 9 56.91 30.18 2.42
CA ALA A 9 56.26 28.94 2.06
C ALA A 9 54.74 29.11 2.11
N ASP A 10 54.11 28.90 0.98
CA ASP A 10 52.64 28.87 0.81
C ASP A 10 52.09 27.60 1.42
N THR A 11 51.41 27.69 2.57
CA THR A 11 50.80 26.58 3.27
C THR A 11 49.37 26.40 2.71
N SER A 12 49.24 25.57 1.65
CA SER A 12 47.94 25.09 1.19
C SER A 12 47.29 24.27 2.32
N GLN A 13 46.28 24.82 2.96
CA GLN A 13 45.41 24.09 3.87
C GLN A 13 44.52 23.13 3.05
N ALA A 14 44.83 21.85 3.14
CA ALA A 14 43.93 20.79 2.68
C ALA A 14 42.63 20.81 3.52
N GLN A 15 41.55 21.23 2.91
CA GLN A 15 40.20 21.06 3.47
C GLN A 15 39.92 19.58 3.63
N ALA A 16 39.72 19.16 4.87
CA ALA A 16 39.23 17.84 5.21
C ALA A 16 37.83 17.63 4.57
N PRO A 17 37.54 16.46 4.02
CA PRO A 17 36.21 16.18 3.47
C PRO A 17 35.18 16.26 4.59
N ALA A 18 34.14 17.07 4.36
CA ALA A 18 32.98 17.16 5.24
C ALA A 18 32.41 15.75 5.47
N SER A 19 32.42 15.32 6.71
CA SER A 19 31.80 14.05 7.13
C SER A 19 30.34 14.05 6.66
N ALA A 20 30.00 13.18 5.75
CA ALA A 20 28.61 12.92 5.37
C ALA A 20 27.87 12.48 6.62
N THR A 21 27.02 13.37 7.12
CA THR A 21 26.08 13.05 8.20
C THR A 21 25.21 11.90 7.68
N SER A 22 25.48 10.69 8.18
CA SER A 22 24.62 9.53 7.95
C SER A 22 23.22 9.92 8.41
N ALA A 23 22.31 10.10 7.49
CA ALA A 23 20.89 10.29 7.81
C ALA A 23 20.45 9.05 8.60
N ALA A 24 20.17 9.24 9.90
CA ALA A 24 19.61 8.18 10.73
C ALA A 24 18.34 7.65 10.04
N ALA A 25 18.20 6.33 9.96
CA ALA A 25 16.99 5.71 9.43
C ALA A 25 15.78 6.30 10.16
N PRO A 26 14.71 6.67 9.45
CA PRO A 26 13.53 7.26 10.09
C PRO A 26 12.96 6.25 11.09
N VAL A 27 12.79 6.69 12.33
CA VAL A 27 12.13 5.90 13.37
C VAL A 27 10.68 5.69 12.94
N PRO A 28 10.13 4.45 13.02
CA PRO A 28 8.75 4.20 12.68
C PRO A 28 7.80 5.06 13.52
N ASP A 29 6.85 5.75 12.88
CA ASP A 29 5.78 6.47 13.58
C ASP A 29 4.71 5.48 14.04
N VAL A 30 4.77 5.07 15.29
CA VAL A 30 3.81 4.16 15.91
C VAL A 30 2.62 4.88 16.56
N GLY A 31 2.53 6.20 16.38
CA GLY A 31 1.63 7.06 17.14
C GLY A 31 2.22 7.38 18.52
N LYS A 32 1.59 8.30 19.21
CA LYS A 32 2.04 8.75 20.53
C LYS A 32 0.88 9.19 21.40
N VAL A 33 1.09 9.17 22.71
CA VAL A 33 0.17 9.79 23.66
C VAL A 33 0.59 11.27 23.80
N GLU A 34 -0.30 12.16 23.39
CA GLU A 34 -0.17 13.62 23.54
C GLU A 34 -1.12 14.10 24.64
N THR A 35 -0.87 15.29 25.18
CA THR A 35 -1.74 15.92 26.17
C THR A 35 -2.55 17.01 25.51
N GLU A 36 -3.87 16.97 25.69
CA GLU A 36 -4.80 17.98 25.19
C GLU A 36 -5.43 18.71 26.38
N LYS A 37 -5.38 20.05 26.33
CA LYS A 37 -6.00 20.91 27.34
C LYS A 37 -7.46 21.17 26.98
N VAL A 38 -8.36 20.92 27.94
CA VAL A 38 -9.79 21.08 27.74
C VAL A 38 -10.45 21.75 28.93
N THR A 39 -11.49 22.52 28.66
CA THR A 39 -12.37 23.10 29.69
C THR A 39 -13.74 22.48 29.58
N ALA A 40 -14.26 21.98 30.70
CA ALA A 40 -15.60 21.39 30.75
C ALA A 40 -16.36 21.88 31.98
N SER A 41 -17.69 21.89 31.89
CA SER A 41 -18.57 22.27 33.01
C SER A 41 -19.54 21.14 33.28
N GLY A 42 -19.69 20.77 34.57
CA GLY A 42 -20.59 19.75 35.02
C GLY A 42 -21.58 20.29 36.05
N PHE A 43 -22.70 19.62 36.23
CA PHE A 43 -23.74 19.94 37.22
C PHE A 43 -23.95 18.74 38.15
N GLY A 44 -24.16 19.00 39.44
CA GLY A 44 -24.41 17.96 40.43
C GLY A 44 -25.20 18.51 41.62
N ASP A 45 -25.73 17.62 42.45
CA ASP A 45 -26.43 17.99 43.66
C ASP A 45 -25.43 18.38 44.78
N THR A 46 -24.17 17.98 44.62
CA THR A 46 -23.05 18.38 45.46
C THR A 46 -21.92 18.95 44.60
N ALA A 47 -21.01 19.71 45.23
CA ALA A 47 -19.79 20.22 44.55
C ALA A 47 -18.89 19.12 43.99
N GLY A 48 -18.83 17.96 44.68
CA GLY A 48 -18.07 16.79 44.23
C GLY A 48 -18.68 16.15 42.99
N GLU A 49 -20.02 15.95 42.98
CA GLU A 49 -20.72 15.43 41.81
C GLU A 49 -20.58 16.35 40.59
N ALA A 50 -20.74 17.67 40.79
CA ALA A 50 -20.57 18.64 39.71
C ALA A 50 -19.16 18.56 39.10
N THR A 51 -18.14 18.42 39.94
CA THR A 51 -16.74 18.28 39.49
C THR A 51 -16.49 16.94 38.79
N THR A 52 -17.04 15.85 39.31
CA THR A 52 -16.96 14.51 38.69
C THR A 52 -17.63 14.48 37.31
N GLU A 53 -18.79 15.13 37.19
CA GLU A 53 -19.50 15.23 35.91
C GLU A 53 -18.73 16.09 34.91
N ALA A 54 -18.13 17.20 35.36
CA ALA A 54 -17.23 18.00 34.52
C ALA A 54 -16.03 17.18 34.02
N MET A 55 -15.42 16.35 34.87
CA MET A 55 -14.33 15.45 34.47
C MET A 55 -14.78 14.40 33.44
N LYS A 56 -15.94 13.79 33.62
CA LYS A 56 -16.49 12.86 32.62
C LYS A 56 -16.69 13.52 31.28
N LEU A 57 -17.23 14.74 31.27
CA LEU A 57 -17.43 15.52 30.05
C LEU A 57 -16.10 15.91 29.40
N ALA A 58 -15.09 16.29 30.19
CA ALA A 58 -13.74 16.58 29.70
C ALA A 58 -13.11 15.34 29.02
N LEU A 59 -13.18 14.16 29.64
CA LEU A 59 -12.70 12.91 29.09
C LEU A 59 -13.43 12.53 27.79
N LEU A 60 -14.74 12.70 27.75
CA LEU A 60 -15.56 12.46 26.55
C LEU A 60 -15.20 13.41 25.41
N GLN A 61 -14.91 14.69 25.74
CA GLN A 61 -14.57 15.69 24.74
C GLN A 61 -13.23 15.39 24.05
N VAL A 62 -12.24 14.91 24.81
CA VAL A 62 -10.88 14.62 24.29
C VAL A 62 -10.82 13.24 23.61
N ASN A 63 -11.35 12.21 24.28
CA ASN A 63 -11.20 10.82 23.87
C ASN A 63 -12.47 10.23 23.23
N GLY A 64 -13.57 11.00 23.15
CA GLY A 64 -14.85 10.54 22.63
C GLY A 64 -15.45 9.41 23.45
N ALA A 65 -16.42 8.70 22.86
CA ALA A 65 -17.09 7.55 23.50
C ALA A 65 -16.15 6.31 23.63
N VAL A 66 -14.98 6.36 23.04
CA VAL A 66 -14.01 5.25 23.00
C VAL A 66 -13.46 4.95 24.39
N VAL A 67 -13.13 5.99 25.16
CA VAL A 67 -12.79 5.84 26.57
C VAL A 67 -14.08 5.99 27.38
N GLN A 68 -14.54 4.88 27.98
CA GLN A 68 -15.69 4.96 28.87
C GLN A 68 -15.32 5.81 30.09
N ALA A 69 -15.63 7.12 30.02
CA ALA A 69 -15.31 8.07 31.08
C ALA A 69 -15.81 7.60 32.47
N GLN A 70 -16.96 6.90 32.50
CA GLN A 70 -17.50 6.25 33.70
C GLN A 70 -16.57 5.18 34.24
N SER A 71 -15.98 4.35 33.37
CA SER A 71 -15.04 3.29 33.78
C SER A 71 -13.75 3.87 34.34
N VAL A 72 -13.23 4.94 33.77
CA VAL A 72 -12.03 5.64 34.29
C VAL A 72 -12.32 6.24 35.66
N VAL A 73 -13.43 6.95 35.79
CA VAL A 73 -13.83 7.56 37.07
C VAL A 73 -14.07 6.51 38.15
N ALA A 74 -14.79 5.43 37.81
CA ALA A 74 -15.08 4.33 38.77
C ALA A 74 -13.82 3.54 39.13
N LYS A 75 -12.98 3.19 38.15
CA LYS A 75 -11.77 2.36 38.35
C LYS A 75 -10.75 3.05 39.27
N TYR A 76 -10.61 4.36 39.17
CA TYR A 76 -9.63 5.11 39.95
C TYR A 76 -10.22 5.78 41.20
N GLY A 77 -11.49 5.53 41.50
CA GLY A 77 -12.15 6.06 42.70
C GLY A 77 -12.17 7.59 42.71
N LEU A 78 -12.36 8.20 41.53
CA LEU A 78 -12.42 9.67 41.37
C LEU A 78 -13.75 10.26 41.86
N ASP A 79 -14.63 9.43 42.37
CA ASP A 79 -15.89 9.82 42.99
C ASP A 79 -15.58 10.31 44.43
N VAL A 80 -15.39 11.60 44.59
CA VAL A 80 -15.01 12.19 45.86
C VAL A 80 -16.13 13.05 46.40
N SER A 81 -16.60 12.72 47.60
CA SER A 81 -17.51 13.58 48.34
C SER A 81 -16.74 14.76 48.95
N LEU A 82 -16.86 15.93 48.34
CA LEU A 82 -16.39 17.19 48.92
C LEU A 82 -17.38 17.64 50.01
N GLY A 83 -16.94 17.64 51.28
CA GLY A 83 -17.69 18.20 52.39
C GLY A 83 -17.81 19.73 52.29
N GLN A 84 -18.86 20.28 52.94
CA GLN A 84 -19.34 21.67 52.77
C GLN A 84 -18.42 22.81 53.18
N ASP A 85 -17.20 22.56 53.71
CA ASP A 85 -16.34 23.64 54.22
C ASP A 85 -15.14 23.95 53.32
N SER A 86 -14.98 25.24 52.96
CA SER A 86 -13.84 25.88 52.26
C SER A 86 -13.40 25.24 50.92
N ALA A 87 -14.21 25.48 49.88
CA ALA A 87 -14.14 24.86 48.56
C ALA A 87 -12.82 25.10 47.78
N SER A 88 -12.15 26.25 47.94
CA SER A 88 -10.97 26.59 47.11
C SER A 88 -9.68 25.90 47.51
N LEU A 89 -9.41 25.77 48.85
CA LEU A 89 -8.22 25.08 49.35
C LEU A 89 -8.28 23.58 49.12
N ARG A 90 -9.49 23.00 49.15
CA ARG A 90 -9.74 21.58 48.90
C ARG A 90 -9.75 21.22 47.42
N ALA A 91 -10.10 22.19 46.54
CA ALA A 91 -10.10 21.98 45.10
C ALA A 91 -8.69 21.68 44.53
N ASN A 92 -7.66 22.36 45.03
CA ASN A 92 -6.28 22.13 44.63
C ASN A 92 -5.73 20.78 45.13
N ALA A 93 -6.01 20.44 46.42
CA ALA A 93 -5.65 19.14 46.97
C ALA A 93 -6.40 17.98 46.25
N PHE A 94 -7.65 18.22 45.90
CA PHE A 94 -8.45 17.29 45.11
C PHE A 94 -7.88 17.11 43.69
N ALA A 95 -7.49 18.19 43.02
CA ALA A 95 -6.88 18.15 41.69
C ALA A 95 -5.59 17.32 41.68
N GLU A 96 -4.78 17.43 42.69
CA GLU A 96 -3.54 16.64 42.85
C GLU A 96 -3.84 15.16 43.09
N VAL A 97 -4.82 14.84 43.93
CA VAL A 97 -5.29 13.47 44.17
C VAL A 97 -5.88 12.84 42.88
N VAL A 98 -6.60 13.62 42.09
CA VAL A 98 -7.17 13.14 40.79
C VAL A 98 -6.03 12.88 39.82
N ALA A 99 -5.07 13.78 39.66
CA ALA A 99 -3.92 13.58 38.77
C ALA A 99 -3.12 12.34 39.16
N GLN A 100 -2.88 12.14 40.45
CA GLN A 100 -2.15 10.98 40.96
C GLN A 100 -2.96 9.67 40.82
N ARG A 101 -4.27 9.68 41.09
CA ARG A 101 -5.12 8.47 41.01
C ARG A 101 -5.54 8.11 39.59
N SER A 102 -5.66 9.09 38.68
CA SER A 102 -5.96 8.82 37.28
C SER A 102 -4.81 8.12 36.55
N GLY A 103 -3.65 8.02 37.20
CA GLY A 103 -2.47 7.34 36.70
C GLY A 103 -1.95 7.94 35.39
N GLY A 104 -2.24 9.21 35.10
CA GLY A 104 -1.75 9.94 33.95
C GLY A 104 -2.75 10.07 32.79
N VAL A 105 -3.97 9.57 32.91
CA VAL A 105 -5.04 9.89 31.92
C VAL A 105 -5.46 11.35 32.08
N ILE A 106 -5.61 11.82 33.31
CA ILE A 106 -5.73 13.25 33.64
C ILE A 106 -4.42 13.66 34.29
N GLN A 107 -3.63 14.44 33.59
CA GLN A 107 -2.30 14.83 34.08
C GLN A 107 -2.38 16.01 35.03
N HIS A 108 -3.22 16.99 34.68
CA HIS A 108 -3.50 18.16 35.51
C HIS A 108 -4.98 18.45 35.53
N LEU A 109 -5.50 18.83 36.68
CA LEU A 109 -6.88 19.28 36.86
C LEU A 109 -6.86 20.60 37.65
N ARG A 110 -7.57 21.58 37.17
CA ARG A 110 -7.79 22.85 37.86
C ARG A 110 -9.27 23.20 37.86
N VAL A 111 -9.83 23.45 39.01
CA VAL A 111 -11.19 23.98 39.13
C VAL A 111 -11.13 25.49 38.91
N LEU A 112 -11.77 26.00 37.87
CA LEU A 112 -11.83 27.40 37.50
C LEU A 112 -12.92 28.14 38.25
N SER A 113 -14.12 27.55 38.36
CA SER A 113 -15.24 28.08 39.13
C SER A 113 -16.09 26.96 39.74
N LEU A 114 -16.64 27.24 40.89
CA LEU A 114 -17.63 26.42 41.55
C LEU A 114 -18.79 27.31 41.96
N ASP A 115 -19.89 27.26 41.21
CA ASP A 115 -21.07 28.06 41.46
C ASP A 115 -22.05 27.29 42.37
N GLU A 116 -22.41 27.89 43.49
CA GLU A 116 -23.36 27.32 44.45
C GLU A 116 -24.82 27.39 43.94
N PRO A 117 -25.73 26.54 44.46
CA PRO A 117 -27.11 26.60 44.13
C PRO A 117 -27.75 27.96 44.45
N GLY A 118 -28.29 28.66 43.46
CA GLY A 118 -28.97 29.93 43.57
C GLY A 118 -30.45 29.86 43.27
N VAL A 119 -31.11 31.02 43.24
CA VAL A 119 -32.57 31.10 42.97
C VAL A 119 -32.98 30.55 41.60
N LEU A 120 -32.06 30.64 40.60
CA LEU A 120 -32.29 30.18 39.23
C LEU A 120 -31.76 28.78 38.96
N ASN A 121 -30.69 28.36 39.64
CA ASN A 121 -30.10 27.04 39.51
C ASN A 121 -30.07 26.35 40.86
N LYS A 122 -30.78 25.22 40.96
CA LYS A 122 -30.89 24.43 42.21
C LYS A 122 -29.72 23.45 42.41
N ARG A 123 -28.73 23.44 41.49
CA ARG A 123 -27.60 22.52 41.48
C ARG A 123 -26.27 23.27 41.47
N PHE A 124 -25.25 22.64 42.02
CA PHE A 124 -23.89 23.10 41.88
C PHE A 124 -23.47 23.01 40.41
N LYS A 125 -22.67 24.01 39.97
CA LYS A 125 -22.00 24.00 38.66
C LYS A 125 -20.52 24.13 38.89
N ALA A 126 -19.76 23.13 38.45
CA ALA A 126 -18.27 23.16 38.46
C ALA A 126 -17.75 23.36 37.02
N THR A 127 -16.83 24.30 36.86
CA THR A 127 -16.07 24.46 35.60
C THR A 127 -14.61 24.13 35.91
N ILE A 128 -14.08 23.17 35.14
CA ILE A 128 -12.73 22.67 35.29
C ILE A 128 -11.92 22.90 34.01
N GLU A 129 -10.61 23.06 34.17
CA GLU A 129 -9.61 22.92 33.11
C GLU A 129 -8.81 21.65 33.40
N ALA A 130 -8.66 20.80 32.42
CA ALA A 130 -7.95 19.54 32.56
C ALA A 130 -6.98 19.31 31.37
N ASP A 131 -5.80 18.80 31.72
CA ASP A 131 -4.84 18.29 30.75
C ASP A 131 -5.01 16.77 30.66
N ILE A 132 -5.54 16.31 29.52
CA ILE A 132 -5.98 14.91 29.33
C ILE A 132 -5.10 14.23 28.29
N ALA A 133 -4.64 13.01 28.60
CA ALA A 133 -3.92 12.18 27.67
C ALA A 133 -4.83 11.72 26.53
N LYS A 134 -4.32 11.85 25.30
CA LYS A 134 -4.99 11.43 24.05
C LYS A 134 -4.02 10.65 23.19
N PHE A 135 -4.44 9.49 22.72
CA PHE A 135 -3.66 8.76 21.75
C PHE A 135 -3.82 9.40 20.37
N LYS A 136 -2.72 9.83 19.79
CA LYS A 136 -2.64 10.31 18.40
C LYS A 136 -2.10 9.21 17.52
N PRO A 137 -2.91 8.62 16.65
CA PRO A 137 -2.46 7.60 15.73
C PRO A 137 -1.36 8.13 14.81
N SER A 138 -0.53 7.22 14.30
CA SER A 138 0.48 7.56 13.30
C SER A 138 -0.15 8.20 12.05
N ALA A 139 0.63 8.99 11.32
CA ALA A 139 0.20 9.56 10.05
C ALA A 139 -0.19 8.48 9.03
N ASP A 140 0.40 7.30 9.13
CA ASP A 140 0.09 6.15 8.29
C ASP A 140 -1.37 5.66 8.44
N MET A 141 -1.99 5.89 9.58
CA MET A 141 -3.41 5.55 9.81
C MET A 141 -4.39 6.44 9.03
N GLN A 142 -3.93 7.52 8.42
CA GLN A 142 -4.72 8.34 7.50
C GLN A 142 -4.73 7.76 6.07
N LYS A 143 -3.83 6.83 5.77
CA LYS A 143 -3.81 6.11 4.50
C LYS A 143 -5.03 5.20 4.36
N LEU A 144 -5.30 4.79 3.12
CA LEU A 144 -6.34 3.81 2.83
C LEU A 144 -6.04 2.49 3.55
N LYS A 145 -6.95 2.07 4.43
CA LYS A 145 -6.80 0.90 5.28
C LYS A 145 -7.25 -0.35 4.54
N VAL A 146 -6.36 -1.32 4.40
CA VAL A 146 -6.62 -2.56 3.67
C VAL A 146 -6.37 -3.76 4.56
N VAL A 147 -7.29 -4.73 4.49
CA VAL A 147 -7.10 -6.08 5.04
C VAL A 147 -6.88 -7.04 3.88
N VAL A 148 -5.81 -7.83 3.96
CA VAL A 148 -5.58 -8.95 3.05
C VAL A 148 -6.37 -10.15 3.57
N GLY A 149 -7.49 -10.41 2.91
CA GLY A 149 -8.41 -11.49 3.26
C GLY A 149 -7.96 -12.87 2.74
N PRO A 150 -8.86 -13.85 2.77
CA PRO A 150 -8.50 -15.22 2.44
C PRO A 150 -8.17 -15.41 0.96
N VAL A 151 -7.17 -16.26 0.71
CA VAL A 151 -6.84 -16.81 -0.59
C VAL A 151 -7.37 -18.24 -0.64
N LEU A 152 -8.37 -18.48 -1.48
CA LEU A 152 -9.05 -19.77 -1.58
C LEU A 152 -8.56 -20.51 -2.82
N PHE A 153 -8.16 -21.76 -2.66
CA PHE A 153 -7.78 -22.65 -3.75
C PHE A 153 -8.93 -23.61 -4.10
N ALA A 154 -9.00 -23.99 -5.38
CA ALA A 154 -9.97 -24.98 -5.84
C ALA A 154 -9.59 -26.43 -5.46
N GLN A 155 -8.32 -26.66 -5.14
CA GLN A 155 -7.76 -27.98 -4.82
C GLN A 155 -7.01 -27.91 -3.50
N ASP A 156 -7.04 -29.00 -2.71
CA ASP A 156 -6.35 -29.09 -1.42
C ASP A 156 -4.84 -29.36 -1.57
N ARG A 157 -4.45 -29.97 -2.68
CA ARG A 157 -3.04 -30.27 -2.99
C ARG A 157 -2.70 -29.78 -4.40
N LEU A 158 -1.56 -29.14 -4.49
CA LEU A 158 -1.08 -28.50 -5.71
C LEU A 158 0.11 -29.27 -6.27
N PRO A 159 0.03 -29.81 -7.48
CA PRO A 159 1.14 -30.53 -8.10
C PRO A 159 2.24 -29.54 -8.51
N MET A 160 3.44 -29.75 -7.96
CA MET A 160 4.64 -28.96 -8.21
C MET A 160 5.78 -29.89 -8.63
N GLY A 161 5.99 -30.07 -9.93
CA GLY A 161 6.96 -31.02 -10.43
C GLY A 161 6.62 -32.44 -10.02
N ASP A 162 7.49 -33.05 -9.22
CA ASP A 162 7.35 -34.43 -8.74
C ASP A 162 6.74 -34.50 -7.33
N ILE A 163 6.38 -33.38 -6.72
CA ILE A 163 5.75 -33.31 -5.39
C ILE A 163 4.37 -32.67 -5.43
N ALA A 164 3.60 -32.84 -4.37
CA ALA A 164 2.33 -32.14 -4.18
C ALA A 164 2.38 -31.36 -2.85
N VAL A 165 2.14 -30.05 -2.92
CA VAL A 165 2.19 -29.14 -1.79
C VAL A 165 0.77 -28.85 -1.28
N PRO A 166 0.54 -28.76 0.05
CA PRO A 166 -0.76 -28.34 0.59
C PRO A 166 -1.13 -26.93 0.13
N SER A 167 -2.35 -26.73 -0.34
CA SER A 167 -2.83 -25.43 -0.81
C SER A 167 -2.92 -24.40 0.34
N SER A 168 -3.14 -24.86 1.58
CA SER A 168 -3.17 -24.02 2.77
C SER A 168 -1.83 -23.32 3.03
N GLU A 169 -0.71 -24.02 2.84
CA GLU A 169 0.63 -23.45 2.99
C GLU A 169 0.89 -22.37 1.91
N VAL A 170 0.54 -22.69 0.67
CA VAL A 170 0.68 -21.74 -0.44
C VAL A 170 -0.21 -20.52 -0.25
N ALA A 171 -1.43 -20.72 0.27
CA ALA A 171 -2.35 -19.62 0.59
C ALA A 171 -1.78 -18.68 1.66
N ALA A 172 -1.20 -19.24 2.73
CA ALA A 172 -0.58 -18.45 3.79
C ALA A 172 0.62 -17.64 3.27
N VAL A 173 1.53 -18.29 2.52
CA VAL A 173 2.70 -17.63 1.94
C VAL A 173 2.29 -16.54 0.95
N LEU A 174 1.32 -16.81 0.06
CA LEU A 174 0.85 -15.82 -0.91
C LEU A 174 0.20 -14.62 -0.21
N ARG A 175 -0.61 -14.85 0.82
CA ARG A 175 -1.23 -13.78 1.61
C ARG A 175 -0.18 -12.91 2.29
N GLN A 176 0.82 -13.53 2.94
CA GLN A 176 1.93 -12.81 3.57
C GLN A 176 2.71 -11.97 2.55
N ARG A 177 3.06 -12.53 1.39
CA ARG A 177 3.77 -11.80 0.32
C ARG A 177 2.97 -10.61 -0.22
N VAL A 178 1.65 -10.75 -0.36
CA VAL A 178 0.78 -9.64 -0.76
C VAL A 178 0.75 -8.57 0.31
N SER A 179 0.62 -8.94 1.60
CA SER A 179 0.67 -8.00 2.73
C SER A 179 1.99 -7.22 2.75
N ASP A 180 3.12 -7.93 2.69
CA ASP A 180 4.47 -7.33 2.70
C ASP A 180 4.66 -6.35 1.54
N ALA A 181 4.25 -6.75 0.34
CA ALA A 181 4.36 -5.92 -0.84
C ALA A 181 3.46 -4.68 -0.77
N LEU A 182 2.23 -4.79 -0.22
CA LEU A 182 1.36 -3.63 0.00
C LEU A 182 1.94 -2.65 1.03
N VAL A 183 2.51 -3.15 2.14
CA VAL A 183 3.22 -2.32 3.14
C VAL A 183 4.39 -1.59 2.47
N GLN A 184 5.19 -2.29 1.67
CA GLN A 184 6.34 -1.72 0.97
C GLN A 184 5.95 -0.60 -0.02
N THR A 185 4.73 -0.60 -0.55
CA THR A 185 4.27 0.51 -1.40
C THR A 185 4.16 1.84 -0.67
N GLY A 186 4.05 1.82 0.66
CA GLY A 186 3.82 3.00 1.49
C GLY A 186 2.49 3.72 1.25
N ARG A 187 1.58 3.15 0.43
CA ARG A 187 0.30 3.74 0.02
C ARG A 187 -0.87 3.33 0.88
N PHE A 188 -0.75 2.20 1.54
CA PHE A 188 -1.80 1.59 2.35
C PHE A 188 -1.37 1.51 3.82
N ALA A 189 -2.36 1.59 4.71
CA ALA A 189 -2.26 1.06 6.06
C ALA A 189 -2.80 -0.36 6.03
N VAL A 190 -1.89 -1.35 5.98
CA VAL A 190 -2.27 -2.77 5.96
C VAL A 190 -2.56 -3.19 7.39
N LEU A 191 -3.79 -3.66 7.64
CA LEU A 191 -4.24 -4.09 8.96
C LEU A 191 -4.09 -5.60 9.07
N ASP A 192 -3.36 -6.04 10.08
CA ASP A 192 -3.25 -7.45 10.44
C ASP A 192 -4.50 -7.89 11.22
N ARG A 193 -5.02 -9.07 10.89
CA ARG A 193 -6.13 -9.72 11.59
C ARG A 193 -5.78 -11.14 12.06
N GLU A 194 -4.54 -11.57 11.84
CA GLU A 194 -4.07 -12.91 12.20
C GLU A 194 -3.45 -12.94 13.60
N MET A 195 -2.75 -11.87 13.98
CA MET A 195 -2.13 -11.71 15.29
C MET A 195 -3.08 -11.10 16.33
N SER A 196 -4.40 -11.20 16.11
CA SER A 196 -5.39 -10.67 17.05
C SER A 196 -5.22 -11.19 18.48
N PRO A 197 -4.92 -12.48 18.74
CA PRO A 197 -4.76 -12.98 20.12
C PRO A 197 -3.58 -12.33 20.86
N GLU A 198 -2.45 -12.12 20.20
CA GLU A 198 -1.27 -11.47 20.78
C GLU A 198 -1.53 -10.00 21.07
N ILE A 199 -2.20 -9.32 20.13
CA ILE A 199 -2.59 -7.92 20.30
C ILE A 199 -3.61 -7.78 21.43
N GLU A 200 -4.60 -8.67 21.51
CA GLU A 200 -5.60 -8.70 22.59
C GLU A 200 -4.93 -8.91 23.94
N HIS A 201 -3.93 -9.79 24.03
CA HIS A 201 -3.16 -10.01 25.26
C HIS A 201 -2.43 -8.74 25.72
N GLU A 202 -1.78 -7.98 24.80
CA GLU A 202 -1.15 -6.70 25.12
C GLU A 202 -2.18 -5.66 25.58
N LEU A 203 -3.35 -5.61 24.93
CA LEU A 203 -4.43 -4.73 25.33
C LEU A 203 -4.99 -5.11 26.72
N ASP A 204 -5.04 -6.40 27.08
CA ASP A 204 -5.46 -6.88 28.39
C ASP A 204 -4.46 -6.46 29.48
N ILE A 205 -3.15 -6.44 29.20
CA ILE A 205 -2.13 -5.92 30.13
C ILE A 205 -2.43 -4.43 30.43
N ILE A 206 -2.74 -3.64 29.42
CA ILE A 206 -3.12 -2.25 29.58
C ILE A 206 -4.44 -2.13 30.37
N ALA A 207 -5.44 -2.93 30.02
CA ALA A 207 -6.75 -2.92 30.67
C ALA A 207 -6.70 -3.37 32.14
N SER A 208 -5.81 -4.31 32.47
CA SER A 208 -5.62 -4.80 33.86
C SER A 208 -4.94 -3.78 34.79
N GLY A 209 -4.34 -2.72 34.22
CA GLY A 209 -3.62 -1.70 34.98
C GLY A 209 -2.15 -2.06 35.30
N GLN A 210 -1.60 -3.06 34.62
CA GLN A 210 -0.18 -3.40 34.71
C GLN A 210 0.69 -2.41 33.90
N ALA A 211 0.12 -1.73 32.90
CA ALA A 211 0.74 -0.65 32.15
C ALA A 211 0.36 0.72 32.72
N PRO A 212 1.14 1.80 32.44
CA PRO A 212 0.78 3.17 32.79
C PRO A 212 -0.62 3.52 32.26
N SER A 213 -1.43 4.17 33.08
CA SER A 213 -2.85 4.40 32.75
C SER A 213 -3.08 5.38 31.60
N ALA A 214 -2.09 6.23 31.25
CA ALA A 214 -2.10 7.00 30.00
C ALA A 214 -2.23 6.10 28.77
N GLU A 215 -1.75 4.85 28.83
CA GLU A 215 -1.88 3.84 27.80
C GLU A 215 -3.32 3.35 27.59
N LEU A 216 -4.21 3.56 28.58
CA LEU A 216 -5.66 3.26 28.44
C LEU A 216 -6.28 3.97 27.23
N THR A 217 -5.71 5.08 26.79
CA THR A 217 -6.16 5.80 25.59
C THR A 217 -5.93 5.02 24.30
N LYS A 218 -5.10 3.96 24.32
CA LYS A 218 -4.89 3.02 23.20
C LYS A 218 -6.01 1.99 23.10
N LEU A 219 -6.75 1.73 24.17
CA LEU A 219 -7.87 0.80 24.16
C LEU A 219 -8.95 1.29 23.19
N SER A 220 -9.53 0.35 22.47
CA SER A 220 -10.58 0.64 21.46
C SER A 220 -10.12 1.52 20.27
N GLN A 221 -8.82 1.67 20.04
CA GLN A 221 -8.27 2.36 18.88
C GLN A 221 -8.14 1.45 17.64
N ALA A 222 -8.69 0.24 17.70
CA ALA A 222 -8.65 -0.69 16.59
C ALA A 222 -9.32 -0.08 15.34
N ALA A 223 -8.51 0.14 14.30
CA ALA A 223 -9.00 0.69 13.06
C ALA A 223 -9.84 -0.34 12.29
N SER A 224 -10.97 0.09 11.75
CA SER A 224 -11.69 -0.69 10.75
C SER A 224 -11.01 -0.57 9.39
N ALA A 225 -11.06 -1.63 8.59
CA ALA A 225 -10.61 -1.57 7.21
C ALA A 225 -11.56 -0.74 6.35
N ASP A 226 -11.02 0.00 5.40
CA ASP A 226 -11.79 0.65 4.34
C ASP A 226 -12.08 -0.36 3.23
N LEU A 227 -11.08 -1.20 2.92
CA LEU A 227 -11.13 -2.21 1.87
C LEU A 227 -10.70 -3.57 2.39
N VAL A 228 -11.34 -4.62 1.87
CA VAL A 228 -10.91 -6.01 2.03
C VAL A 228 -10.61 -6.58 0.64
N TRP A 229 -9.38 -7.07 0.48
CA TRP A 229 -8.99 -7.83 -0.70
C TRP A 229 -9.15 -9.33 -0.45
N SER A 230 -9.58 -10.08 -1.45
CA SER A 230 -9.63 -11.55 -1.42
C SER A 230 -9.41 -12.13 -2.80
N ALA A 231 -8.91 -13.38 -2.87
CA ALA A 231 -8.68 -14.07 -4.12
C ALA A 231 -9.19 -15.51 -4.11
N ARG A 232 -9.54 -16.00 -5.30
CA ARG A 232 -9.81 -17.42 -5.58
C ARG A 232 -8.86 -17.89 -6.66
N VAL A 233 -8.02 -18.85 -6.33
CA VAL A 233 -7.05 -19.46 -7.25
C VAL A 233 -7.72 -20.65 -7.92
N SER A 234 -7.86 -20.56 -9.25
CA SER A 234 -8.47 -21.61 -10.09
C SER A 234 -7.44 -22.61 -10.61
N ALA A 235 -6.20 -22.18 -10.82
CA ALA A 235 -5.09 -23.03 -11.23
C ALA A 235 -3.80 -22.57 -10.55
N PHE A 236 -3.03 -23.50 -10.02
CA PHE A 236 -1.70 -23.27 -9.47
C PHE A 236 -0.96 -24.61 -9.51
N ASN A 237 -0.30 -24.89 -10.61
CA ASN A 237 0.32 -26.17 -10.82
C ASN A 237 1.52 -26.07 -11.77
N TYR A 238 2.44 -27.00 -11.61
CA TYR A 238 3.52 -27.24 -12.55
C TYR A 238 3.74 -28.74 -12.64
N THR A 239 3.11 -29.36 -13.65
CA THR A 239 2.93 -30.80 -13.71
C THR A 239 3.95 -31.47 -14.63
N ARG A 240 4.31 -32.70 -14.23
CA ARG A 240 5.13 -33.59 -15.02
C ARG A 240 4.30 -34.21 -16.13
N MET A 241 4.77 -34.10 -17.37
CA MET A 241 4.22 -34.79 -18.54
C MET A 241 5.22 -35.84 -19.00
N ALA A 242 4.80 -37.09 -19.04
CA ALA A 242 5.63 -38.20 -19.48
C ALA A 242 5.02 -38.83 -20.74
N ARG A 243 5.83 -39.02 -21.75
CA ARG A 243 5.44 -39.68 -23.02
C ARG A 243 6.41 -40.82 -23.31
N GLN A 244 5.87 -42.02 -23.49
CA GLN A 244 6.64 -43.18 -23.92
C GLN A 244 7.17 -43.00 -25.33
N LEU A 245 8.45 -43.29 -25.56
CA LEU A 245 9.01 -43.34 -26.90
C LEU A 245 8.64 -44.67 -27.59
N ARG A 246 8.22 -44.59 -28.86
CA ARG A 246 7.77 -45.77 -29.59
C ARG A 246 8.89 -46.76 -29.91
N THR A 247 10.14 -46.30 -29.90
CA THR A 247 11.32 -47.04 -30.32
C THR A 247 12.20 -47.51 -29.18
N SER A 248 11.84 -47.21 -27.92
CA SER A 248 12.60 -47.60 -26.73
C SER A 248 11.72 -47.53 -25.49
N ASP A 249 12.13 -48.23 -24.43
CA ASP A 249 11.47 -48.19 -23.11
C ASP A 249 11.69 -46.88 -22.36
N ARG A 250 12.33 -45.87 -22.98
CA ARG A 250 12.58 -44.57 -22.36
C ARG A 250 11.35 -43.68 -22.42
N GLN A 251 11.15 -42.94 -21.38
CA GLN A 251 10.13 -41.89 -21.31
C GLN A 251 10.73 -40.52 -21.61
N LEU A 252 10.05 -39.77 -22.43
CA LEU A 252 10.33 -38.35 -22.66
C LEU A 252 9.55 -37.56 -21.62
N VAL A 253 10.25 -36.87 -20.72
CA VAL A 253 9.66 -36.11 -19.60
C VAL A 253 9.80 -34.63 -19.87
N SER A 254 8.73 -33.88 -19.64
CA SER A 254 8.71 -32.42 -19.62
C SER A 254 7.82 -31.96 -18.49
N TYR A 255 8.00 -30.70 -18.09
CA TYR A 255 7.18 -30.07 -17.04
C TYR A 255 6.60 -28.77 -17.60
N SER A 256 5.34 -28.49 -17.29
CA SER A 256 4.66 -27.27 -17.68
C SER A 256 3.53 -26.96 -16.72
N GLY A 257 3.13 -25.70 -16.67
CA GLY A 257 2.05 -25.24 -15.81
C GLY A 257 2.02 -23.73 -15.70
N GLY A 258 1.42 -23.26 -14.63
CA GLY A 258 1.27 -21.85 -14.35
C GLY A 258 0.23 -21.60 -13.27
N TRP A 259 -0.17 -20.37 -13.14
CA TRP A 259 -1.18 -19.98 -12.16
C TRP A 259 -2.27 -19.12 -12.81
N ALA A 260 -3.47 -19.24 -12.27
CA ALA A 260 -4.61 -18.40 -12.61
C ALA A 260 -5.47 -18.16 -11.37
N LEU A 261 -5.88 -16.93 -11.17
CA LEU A 261 -6.71 -16.53 -10.05
C LEU A 261 -7.68 -15.41 -10.44
N SER A 262 -8.76 -15.32 -9.72
CA SER A 262 -9.65 -14.16 -9.69
C SER A 262 -9.51 -13.45 -8.36
N GLN A 263 -9.51 -12.13 -8.39
CA GLN A 263 -9.43 -11.30 -7.20
C GLN A 263 -10.54 -10.28 -7.17
N LYS A 264 -10.88 -9.84 -5.97
CA LYS A 264 -11.82 -8.75 -5.75
C LYS A 264 -11.40 -7.90 -4.55
N MET A 265 -11.76 -6.63 -4.62
CA MET A 265 -11.64 -5.67 -3.54
C MET A 265 -13.03 -5.16 -3.19
N VAL A 266 -13.36 -5.16 -1.92
CA VAL A 266 -14.69 -4.82 -1.41
C VAL A 266 -14.55 -3.67 -0.42
N ASN A 267 -15.35 -2.63 -0.60
CA ASN A 267 -15.52 -1.57 0.39
C ASN A 267 -16.30 -2.12 1.58
N VAL A 268 -15.73 -2.00 2.78
CA VAL A 268 -16.30 -2.57 4.01
C VAL A 268 -17.60 -1.90 4.39
N ALA A 269 -17.67 -0.57 4.26
CA ALA A 269 -18.83 0.22 4.67
C ALA A 269 -20.05 -0.02 3.79
N THR A 270 -19.85 -0.08 2.47
CA THR A 270 -20.94 -0.22 1.50
C THR A 270 -21.14 -1.64 0.99
N ARG A 271 -20.20 -2.56 1.28
CA ARG A 271 -20.13 -3.92 0.73
C ARG A 271 -20.05 -3.96 -0.80
N GLN A 272 -19.72 -2.84 -1.41
CA GLN A 272 -19.58 -2.72 -2.86
C GLN A 272 -18.24 -3.33 -3.32
N VAL A 273 -18.25 -4.09 -4.39
CA VAL A 273 -17.02 -4.51 -5.08
C VAL A 273 -16.47 -3.31 -5.83
N THR A 274 -15.33 -2.79 -5.40
CA THR A 274 -14.68 -1.61 -5.98
C THR A 274 -13.74 -1.98 -7.13
N ALA A 275 -13.15 -3.18 -7.07
CA ALA A 275 -12.32 -3.72 -8.12
C ALA A 275 -12.47 -5.24 -8.18
N ALA A 276 -12.46 -5.80 -9.38
CA ALA A 276 -12.41 -7.23 -9.61
C ALA A 276 -11.64 -7.51 -10.91
N GLY A 277 -10.97 -8.64 -10.96
CA GLY A 277 -10.21 -9.01 -12.14
C GLY A 277 -9.67 -10.44 -12.06
N SER A 278 -9.26 -10.96 -13.19
CA SER A 278 -8.59 -12.25 -13.30
C SER A 278 -7.17 -12.05 -13.76
N LEU A 279 -6.25 -12.76 -13.14
CA LEU A 279 -4.82 -12.74 -13.42
C LEU A 279 -4.37 -14.15 -13.73
N SER A 280 -3.47 -14.31 -14.69
CA SER A 280 -2.87 -15.60 -15.02
C SER A 280 -1.49 -15.43 -15.60
N ASN A 281 -0.63 -16.41 -15.38
CA ASN A 281 0.66 -16.49 -16.05
C ASN A 281 1.05 -17.95 -16.27
N ALA A 282 1.65 -18.22 -17.42
CA ALA A 282 2.21 -19.52 -17.75
C ALA A 282 3.71 -19.54 -17.37
N MET A 283 4.11 -20.59 -16.68
CA MET A 283 5.54 -20.82 -16.40
C MET A 283 6.21 -21.43 -17.64
N PRO A 284 7.48 -21.12 -17.90
CA PRO A 284 8.24 -21.72 -18.99
C PRO A 284 8.20 -23.25 -18.90
N ALA A 285 7.81 -23.90 -19.99
CA ALA A 285 7.89 -25.35 -20.06
C ALA A 285 9.34 -25.82 -20.18
N THR A 286 9.68 -26.94 -19.54
CA THR A 286 11.00 -27.56 -19.75
C THR A 286 11.06 -28.26 -21.09
N ALA A 287 12.23 -28.24 -21.73
CA ALA A 287 12.47 -29.03 -22.93
C ALA A 287 12.29 -30.53 -22.60
N PRO A 288 11.58 -31.28 -23.46
CA PRO A 288 11.40 -32.70 -23.25
C PRO A 288 12.74 -33.44 -23.25
N THR A 289 13.00 -34.26 -22.22
CA THR A 289 14.25 -35.01 -22.07
C THR A 289 14.01 -36.43 -21.64
N THR A 290 14.90 -37.34 -22.03
CA THR A 290 14.94 -38.72 -21.54
C THR A 290 15.84 -38.87 -20.32
N LEU A 291 16.55 -37.82 -19.94
CA LEU A 291 17.35 -37.76 -18.71
C LEU A 291 16.39 -37.48 -17.55
N SER A 292 16.41 -38.31 -16.54
CA SER A 292 15.52 -38.23 -15.38
C SER A 292 15.95 -37.15 -14.37
N ASN A 293 16.26 -35.95 -14.85
CA ASN A 293 16.53 -34.81 -13.99
C ASN A 293 15.20 -34.19 -13.61
N GLY A 294 14.75 -34.37 -12.37
CA GLY A 294 13.59 -33.68 -11.82
C GLY A 294 13.79 -32.17 -11.84
N VAL A 295 12.71 -31.44 -11.67
CA VAL A 295 12.74 -29.97 -11.49
C VAL A 295 12.86 -29.62 -10.02
N ASP A 296 13.51 -28.50 -9.73
CA ASP A 296 13.50 -27.92 -8.40
C ASP A 296 12.10 -27.33 -8.09
N SER A 297 11.26 -28.19 -7.51
CA SER A 297 9.87 -27.87 -7.19
C SER A 297 9.74 -26.68 -6.25
N GLN A 298 10.68 -26.53 -5.29
CA GLN A 298 10.64 -25.43 -4.33
C GLN A 298 10.95 -24.10 -4.98
N ARG A 299 11.94 -24.06 -5.85
CA ARG A 299 12.28 -22.86 -6.62
C ARG A 299 11.11 -22.43 -7.52
N ILE A 300 10.49 -23.38 -8.21
CA ILE A 300 9.33 -23.08 -9.07
C ILE A 300 8.17 -22.56 -8.26
N LEU A 301 7.86 -23.17 -7.11
CA LEU A 301 6.81 -22.72 -6.21
C LEU A 301 7.07 -21.27 -5.76
N THR A 302 8.29 -20.96 -5.33
CA THR A 302 8.66 -19.62 -4.90
C THR A 302 8.52 -18.60 -6.04
N GLU A 303 8.97 -18.95 -7.23
CA GLU A 303 8.86 -18.08 -8.41
C GLU A 303 7.40 -17.83 -8.79
N MET A 304 6.55 -18.86 -8.76
CA MET A 304 5.11 -18.73 -9.05
C MET A 304 4.42 -17.83 -8.00
N VAL A 305 4.72 -17.98 -6.72
CA VAL A 305 4.18 -17.14 -5.65
C VAL A 305 4.64 -15.69 -5.80
N ASP A 306 5.91 -15.47 -6.11
CA ASP A 306 6.45 -14.13 -6.32
C ASP A 306 5.84 -13.44 -7.54
N GLN A 307 5.66 -14.16 -8.64
CA GLN A 307 4.99 -13.63 -9.83
C GLN A 307 3.51 -13.30 -9.55
N ALA A 308 2.79 -14.21 -8.88
CA ALA A 308 1.39 -14.01 -8.53
C ALA A 308 1.21 -12.82 -7.59
N SER A 309 2.03 -12.71 -6.53
CA SER A 309 1.96 -11.60 -5.57
C SER A 309 2.24 -10.25 -6.23
N LYS A 310 3.24 -10.15 -7.10
CA LYS A 310 3.54 -8.94 -7.87
C LYS A 310 2.38 -8.54 -8.79
N ALA A 311 1.81 -9.52 -9.50
CA ALA A 311 0.67 -9.25 -10.37
C ALA A 311 -0.57 -8.76 -9.59
N ILE A 312 -0.84 -9.38 -8.43
CA ILE A 312 -1.92 -8.97 -7.51
C ILE A 312 -1.72 -7.53 -7.05
N VAL A 313 -0.54 -7.22 -6.49
CA VAL A 313 -0.26 -5.89 -5.95
C VAL A 313 -0.27 -4.82 -7.04
N SER A 314 0.27 -5.11 -8.21
CA SER A 314 0.20 -4.22 -9.38
C SER A 314 -1.25 -3.92 -9.77
N ALA A 315 -2.12 -4.93 -9.81
CA ALA A 315 -3.53 -4.75 -10.12
C ALA A 315 -4.28 -3.95 -9.04
N ILE A 316 -3.97 -4.17 -7.75
CA ILE A 316 -4.50 -3.38 -6.64
C ILE A 316 -4.08 -1.91 -6.79
N LEU A 317 -2.79 -1.65 -7.02
CA LEU A 317 -2.28 -0.29 -7.20
C LEU A 317 -2.92 0.42 -8.39
N GLN A 318 -3.06 -0.27 -9.52
CA GLN A 318 -3.68 0.31 -10.72
C GLN A 318 -5.15 0.67 -10.51
N SER A 319 -5.88 -0.11 -9.71
CA SER A 319 -7.30 0.14 -9.44
C SER A 319 -7.52 1.22 -8.37
N THR A 320 -6.59 1.37 -7.41
CA THR A 320 -6.74 2.31 -6.28
C THR A 320 -5.97 3.61 -6.49
N PHE A 321 -4.79 3.54 -7.06
CA PHE A 321 -3.89 4.68 -7.29
C PHE A 321 -3.39 4.65 -8.73
N PRO A 322 -4.11 5.26 -9.68
CA PRO A 322 -3.64 5.37 -11.06
C PRO A 322 -2.24 6.00 -11.11
N ILE A 323 -1.39 5.45 -11.98
CA ILE A 323 -0.02 5.96 -12.13
C ILE A 323 -0.08 7.31 -12.84
N THR A 324 0.32 8.37 -12.14
CA THR A 324 0.30 9.73 -12.64
C THR A 324 1.69 10.32 -12.71
N VAL A 325 1.89 11.26 -13.61
CA VAL A 325 3.10 12.08 -13.64
C VAL A 325 3.01 13.12 -12.54
N LEU A 326 4.01 13.15 -11.65
CA LEU A 326 4.09 14.09 -10.53
C LEU A 326 4.88 15.35 -10.86
N ALA A 327 5.96 15.16 -11.61
CA ALA A 327 6.83 16.26 -12.04
C ALA A 327 7.33 15.99 -13.46
N ARG A 328 7.59 17.07 -14.18
CA ARG A 328 8.15 17.03 -15.53
C ARG A 328 9.15 18.16 -15.72
N ASP A 329 10.26 17.83 -16.36
CA ASP A 329 11.26 18.78 -16.84
C ASP A 329 11.61 18.40 -18.28
N GLY A 330 11.07 19.15 -19.23
CA GLY A 330 11.13 18.79 -20.65
C GLY A 330 10.48 17.43 -20.90
N THR A 331 11.27 16.47 -21.35
CA THR A 331 10.83 15.07 -21.53
C THR A 331 11.00 14.22 -20.27
N ASN A 332 11.85 14.65 -19.32
CA ASN A 332 12.10 13.89 -18.09
C ASN A 332 10.89 13.97 -17.16
N VAL A 333 10.52 12.84 -16.58
CA VAL A 333 9.34 12.73 -15.71
C VAL A 333 9.61 11.93 -14.47
N VAL A 334 8.89 12.31 -13.41
CA VAL A 334 8.78 11.52 -12.18
C VAL A 334 7.35 11.03 -12.07
N VAL A 335 7.16 9.75 -11.87
CA VAL A 335 5.83 9.12 -11.76
C VAL A 335 5.56 8.61 -10.36
N SER A 336 4.27 8.56 -10.02
CA SER A 336 3.75 8.34 -8.66
C SER A 336 3.86 6.91 -8.15
N GLN A 337 4.46 5.97 -8.89
CA GLN A 337 4.56 4.56 -8.53
C GLN A 337 6.00 4.07 -8.72
N GLY A 338 6.39 3.09 -7.88
CA GLY A 338 7.73 2.51 -7.88
C GLY A 338 7.77 1.04 -8.35
N GLY A 339 8.73 0.28 -7.84
CA GLY A 339 9.11 -1.06 -8.32
C GLY A 339 8.05 -2.15 -8.23
N GLN A 340 6.96 -1.94 -7.52
CA GLN A 340 5.84 -2.89 -7.50
C GLN A 340 4.92 -2.73 -8.73
N ALA A 341 4.94 -1.59 -9.39
CA ALA A 341 4.08 -1.28 -10.52
C ALA A 341 4.84 -1.09 -11.83
N LEU A 342 6.07 -0.63 -11.78
CA LEU A 342 6.91 -0.31 -12.94
C LEU A 342 8.25 -1.03 -12.86
N ARG A 343 8.84 -1.34 -14.02
CA ARG A 343 10.17 -1.99 -14.13
C ARG A 343 11.16 -1.07 -14.83
N GLU A 344 12.41 -1.11 -14.41
CA GLU A 344 13.50 -0.44 -15.12
C GLU A 344 13.63 -0.97 -16.55
N GLY A 345 13.83 -0.07 -17.50
CA GLY A 345 13.84 -0.38 -18.93
C GLY A 345 12.47 -0.67 -19.52
N GLY A 346 11.41 -0.68 -18.71
CA GLY A 346 10.02 -0.89 -19.17
C GLY A 346 9.52 0.29 -19.98
N ARG A 347 8.69 0.01 -20.99
CA ARG A 347 7.97 1.01 -21.79
C ARG A 347 6.49 0.95 -21.50
N TYR A 348 5.87 2.09 -21.25
CA TYR A 348 4.46 2.18 -20.85
C TYR A 348 3.75 3.24 -21.68
N ALA A 349 2.50 2.95 -22.05
CA ALA A 349 1.67 3.94 -22.74
C ALA A 349 1.30 5.07 -21.77
N VAL A 350 1.38 6.32 -22.23
CA VAL A 350 0.93 7.49 -21.49
C VAL A 350 -0.24 8.13 -22.21
N VAL A 351 -1.28 8.44 -21.45
CA VAL A 351 -2.48 9.12 -21.95
C VAL A 351 -2.64 10.47 -21.27
N ALA A 352 -3.07 11.46 -22.04
CA ALA A 352 -3.50 12.74 -21.52
C ALA A 352 -5.00 12.65 -21.21
N MET A 353 -5.37 12.93 -19.96
CA MET A 353 -6.76 12.95 -19.50
C MET A 353 -7.44 14.22 -19.97
N GLY A 354 -8.52 14.06 -20.74
CA GLY A 354 -9.33 15.17 -21.22
C GLY A 354 -10.57 15.43 -20.36
N ASN A 355 -11.65 15.85 -21.01
CA ASN A 355 -12.89 16.23 -20.35
C ASN A 355 -13.59 15.02 -19.70
N GLU A 356 -14.27 15.29 -18.58
CA GLU A 356 -15.10 14.32 -17.89
C GLU A 356 -16.45 14.19 -18.60
N PHE A 357 -16.88 12.96 -18.82
CA PHE A 357 -18.22 12.64 -19.29
C PHE A 357 -19.13 12.31 -18.12
N LYS A 358 -20.32 12.91 -18.12
CA LYS A 358 -21.35 12.64 -17.12
C LYS A 358 -22.62 12.14 -17.80
N VAL A 359 -23.31 11.21 -17.15
CA VAL A 359 -24.64 10.76 -17.58
C VAL A 359 -25.59 11.93 -17.44
N PRO A 360 -26.28 12.40 -18.51
CA PRO A 360 -27.13 13.58 -18.42
C PRO A 360 -28.27 13.44 -17.42
N GLN A 361 -28.81 12.22 -17.22
CA GLN A 361 -29.94 11.96 -16.36
C GLN A 361 -29.58 11.88 -14.87
N THR A 362 -28.40 11.37 -14.56
CA THR A 362 -28.00 11.08 -13.17
C THR A 362 -26.86 11.97 -12.67
N GLY A 363 -26.18 12.69 -13.56
CA GLY A 363 -24.96 13.44 -13.24
C GLY A 363 -23.75 12.54 -12.89
N GLN A 364 -23.90 11.22 -12.94
CA GLN A 364 -22.86 10.27 -12.63
C GLN A 364 -21.72 10.37 -13.64
N SER A 365 -20.46 10.39 -13.14
CA SER A 365 -19.27 10.37 -14.00
C SER A 365 -19.14 9.03 -14.72
N LEU A 366 -18.97 9.08 -16.04
CA LEU A 366 -18.63 7.91 -16.89
C LEU A 366 -17.12 7.78 -17.09
N GLY A 367 -16.33 8.71 -16.53
CA GLY A 367 -14.89 8.78 -16.74
C GLY A 367 -14.48 9.99 -17.57
N ARG A 368 -13.21 10.02 -17.96
CA ARG A 368 -12.62 11.09 -18.76
C ARG A 368 -12.16 10.56 -20.11
N THR A 369 -12.09 11.45 -21.12
CA THR A 369 -11.42 11.10 -22.38
C THR A 369 -9.96 10.77 -22.13
N GLU A 370 -9.48 9.70 -22.76
CA GLU A 370 -8.07 9.31 -22.77
C GLU A 370 -7.49 9.56 -24.16
N ASN A 371 -6.61 10.52 -24.27
CA ASN A 371 -5.93 10.83 -25.52
C ASN A 371 -4.52 10.23 -25.47
N PRO A 372 -4.17 9.24 -26.31
CA PRO A 372 -2.81 8.73 -26.38
C PRO A 372 -1.82 9.89 -26.63
N CYS A 373 -0.84 10.01 -25.74
CA CYS A 373 0.14 11.10 -25.76
C CYS A 373 1.50 10.64 -26.27
N CYS A 374 2.06 9.69 -25.60
CA CYS A 374 3.47 9.38 -25.66
C CYS A 374 3.77 8.04 -24.99
N GLU A 375 5.03 7.64 -24.96
CA GLU A 375 5.51 6.48 -24.24
C GLU A 375 6.40 6.90 -23.08
N LEU A 376 6.24 6.30 -21.92
CA LEU A 376 7.17 6.43 -20.80
C LEU A 376 8.22 5.33 -20.90
N VAL A 377 9.47 5.72 -20.92
CA VAL A 377 10.61 4.83 -20.77
C VAL A 377 11.16 5.00 -19.36
N VAL A 378 11.10 3.95 -18.56
CA VAL A 378 11.54 3.98 -17.17
C VAL A 378 13.04 3.74 -17.09
N GLU A 379 13.77 4.67 -16.51
CA GLU A 379 15.23 4.61 -16.37
C GLU A 379 15.67 4.12 -15.01
N ARG A 380 14.97 4.56 -13.96
CA ARG A 380 15.29 4.21 -12.58
C ARG A 380 14.01 4.06 -11.77
N VAL A 381 14.00 3.06 -10.93
CA VAL A 381 12.87 2.74 -10.04
C VAL A 381 13.34 2.79 -8.59
N THR A 382 12.58 3.49 -7.76
CA THR A 382 12.70 3.45 -6.30
C THR A 382 11.50 2.71 -5.70
N GLN A 383 11.44 2.59 -4.40
CA GLN A 383 10.33 1.93 -3.73
C GLN A 383 8.97 2.58 -4.05
N ASN A 384 8.90 3.91 -4.06
CA ASN A 384 7.64 4.68 -4.17
C ASN A 384 7.50 5.51 -5.45
N LEU A 385 8.58 5.74 -6.17
CA LEU A 385 8.63 6.60 -7.35
C LEU A 385 9.43 5.94 -8.45
N SER A 386 9.15 6.32 -9.70
CA SER A 386 9.98 5.96 -10.84
C SER A 386 10.34 7.21 -11.63
N TYR A 387 11.53 7.17 -12.22
CA TYR A 387 12.10 8.22 -13.04
C TYR A 387 12.29 7.69 -14.45
N GLY A 388 12.03 8.54 -15.44
CA GLY A 388 12.19 8.17 -16.83
C GLY A 388 11.95 9.36 -17.73
N HIS A 389 11.84 9.10 -19.00
CA HIS A 389 11.55 10.14 -20.00
C HIS A 389 10.37 9.73 -20.89
N LEU A 390 9.73 10.76 -21.44
CA LEU A 390 8.67 10.60 -22.44
C LEU A 390 9.30 10.51 -23.83
N ASP A 391 8.95 9.45 -24.54
CA ASP A 391 9.37 9.16 -25.91
C ASP A 391 8.15 9.08 -26.83
N ASN A 392 8.37 9.10 -28.15
CA ASN A 392 7.31 8.95 -29.14
C ASN A 392 6.12 9.89 -28.93
N VAL A 393 6.40 11.16 -28.60
CA VAL A 393 5.36 12.17 -28.44
C VAL A 393 4.58 12.34 -29.75
N ARG A 394 3.24 12.23 -29.66
CA ARG A 394 2.36 12.31 -30.82
C ARG A 394 2.48 13.67 -31.51
N ALA A 395 2.63 13.66 -32.84
CA ALA A 395 2.72 14.89 -33.63
C ALA A 395 1.53 15.81 -33.38
N GLY A 396 1.82 17.11 -33.12
CA GLY A 396 0.82 18.11 -32.82
C GLY A 396 0.45 18.26 -31.35
N LEU A 397 1.00 17.43 -30.44
CA LEU A 397 0.82 17.53 -29.00
C LEU A 397 2.01 18.30 -28.41
N ASN A 398 1.71 19.48 -27.83
CA ASN A 398 2.72 20.21 -27.07
C ASN A 398 2.63 19.77 -25.57
N LEU A 399 3.66 19.07 -25.10
CA LEU A 399 3.72 18.61 -23.71
C LEU A 399 3.58 19.79 -22.73
N ASP A 400 4.13 20.97 -23.04
CA ASP A 400 4.15 22.11 -22.14
C ASP A 400 2.76 22.70 -21.88
N THR A 401 1.81 22.47 -22.77
CA THR A 401 0.42 22.91 -22.60
C THR A 401 -0.43 21.92 -21.80
N LEU A 402 0.06 20.69 -21.57
CA LEU A 402 -0.67 19.67 -20.83
C LEU A 402 -0.44 19.80 -19.32
N PRO A 403 -1.50 19.76 -18.51
CA PRO A 403 -1.36 19.75 -17.06
C PRO A 403 -0.62 18.48 -16.65
N ILE A 404 0.42 18.61 -15.81
CA ILE A 404 1.25 17.49 -15.35
C ILE A 404 0.37 16.39 -14.72
N ALA A 405 -0.56 16.75 -13.82
CA ALA A 405 -1.48 15.82 -13.18
C ALA A 405 -2.50 15.17 -14.15
N GLY A 406 -2.59 15.65 -15.39
CA GLY A 406 -3.44 15.08 -16.44
C GLY A 406 -2.80 13.94 -17.22
N LEU A 407 -1.51 13.66 -17.00
CA LEU A 407 -0.82 12.57 -17.65
C LEU A 407 -0.89 11.32 -16.79
N GLN A 408 -1.44 10.25 -17.33
CA GLN A 408 -1.56 8.95 -16.65
C GLN A 408 -0.87 7.85 -17.46
N VAL A 409 -0.15 7.02 -16.74
CA VAL A 409 0.52 5.84 -17.31
C VAL A 409 -0.48 4.68 -17.35
N ARG A 410 -0.53 3.98 -18.47
CA ARG A 410 -1.34 2.79 -18.71
C ARG A 410 -0.45 1.54 -18.79
N GLY A 411 -1.00 0.45 -19.28
CA GLY A 411 -0.32 -0.83 -19.35
C GLY A 411 1.04 -0.79 -20.06
N GLU A 412 1.86 -1.78 -19.72
CA GLU A 412 3.15 -2.00 -20.35
C GLU A 412 2.97 -2.33 -21.83
N LEU A 413 3.74 -1.65 -22.67
CA LEU A 413 3.78 -1.95 -24.10
C LEU A 413 4.62 -3.21 -24.30
N ALA A 414 4.05 -4.23 -24.94
CA ALA A 414 4.75 -5.46 -25.27
C ALA A 414 6.03 -5.16 -26.07
N GLY A 415 7.16 -5.62 -25.58
CA GLY A 415 8.47 -5.12 -25.91
C GLY A 415 8.81 -5.04 -27.39
N ARG A 416 9.17 -3.84 -27.80
CA ARG A 416 10.18 -3.64 -28.82
C ARG A 416 11.52 -3.58 -28.06
N PRO A 417 12.52 -4.47 -28.32
CA PRO A 417 13.77 -4.40 -27.60
C PRO A 417 14.38 -3.01 -27.79
N ALA A 418 14.86 -2.42 -26.68
CA ALA A 418 15.55 -1.14 -26.69
C ALA A 418 16.68 -1.21 -27.74
N GLN A 419 16.53 -0.45 -28.82
CA GLN A 419 17.63 -0.21 -29.71
C GLN A 419 18.64 0.66 -28.94
N ALA A 420 19.71 0.03 -28.49
CA ALA A 420 20.88 0.75 -28.01
C ALA A 420 21.27 1.75 -29.11
N SER A 421 21.27 3.03 -28.75
CA SER A 421 21.79 4.10 -29.60
C SER A 421 23.24 3.82 -29.93
N GLN A 422 23.49 3.14 -31.05
CA GLN A 422 24.81 3.09 -31.67
C GLN A 422 25.08 4.47 -32.22
N GLN A 423 25.96 5.19 -31.55
CA GLN A 423 26.64 6.33 -32.11
C GLN A 423 27.34 5.89 -33.39
N ALA A 424 26.82 6.39 -34.52
CA ALA A 424 27.43 6.24 -35.82
C ALA A 424 28.73 7.02 -35.83
N THR A 425 29.86 6.34 -35.70
CA THR A 425 31.15 6.84 -36.12
C THR A 425 31.22 6.63 -37.62
N ALA A 426 31.10 7.73 -38.36
CA ALA A 426 31.35 7.75 -39.80
C ALA A 426 32.82 7.43 -40.09
N GLN A 427 33.05 6.35 -40.80
CA GLN A 427 34.27 6.20 -41.59
C GLN A 427 33.91 5.79 -43.01
N ALA A 428 34.19 6.68 -43.91
CA ALA A 428 34.13 6.52 -45.35
C ALA A 428 35.15 5.49 -45.82
N GLY A 429 34.75 4.62 -46.70
CA GLY A 429 35.63 3.68 -47.40
C GLY A 429 34.94 3.16 -48.67
N THR A 430 35.36 3.72 -49.77
CA THR A 430 34.97 3.49 -51.17
C THR A 430 35.39 2.12 -51.68
N GLN A 431 34.61 1.55 -52.61
CA GLN A 431 34.89 0.70 -53.80
C GLN A 431 33.93 -0.49 -53.87
N ALA A 432 33.14 -0.64 -54.83
CA ALA A 432 33.16 -0.76 -56.28
C ALA A 432 32.72 -2.19 -56.72
N VAL A 433 31.61 -2.21 -57.44
CA VAL A 433 31.28 -2.97 -58.67
C VAL A 433 31.38 -4.52 -58.69
N ALA A 434 30.29 -5.21 -58.89
CA ALA A 434 30.05 -6.01 -60.12
C ALA A 434 28.66 -6.68 -60.13
N ALA A 435 28.11 -6.61 -61.31
CA ALA A 435 26.83 -7.07 -61.81
C ALA A 435 26.69 -8.59 -61.97
N ALA A 436 25.48 -9.07 -61.93
CA ALA A 436 24.83 -10.00 -62.86
C ALA A 436 23.49 -10.46 -62.34
N GLY A 437 22.50 -10.24 -62.88
CA GLY A 437 21.42 -10.38 -63.77
C GLY A 437 20.63 -11.69 -63.70
N PRO A 438 19.37 -11.75 -64.18
CA PRO A 438 18.25 -12.45 -63.57
C PRO A 438 17.81 -13.74 -64.32
N LYS A 439 17.06 -14.64 -63.64
CA LYS A 439 16.18 -15.63 -64.32
C LYS A 439 14.94 -15.90 -63.48
N SER A 440 13.83 -15.40 -63.91
CA SER A 440 12.66 -15.95 -64.61
C SER A 440 11.91 -17.10 -63.91
N ALA A 441 10.75 -16.74 -63.48
CA ALA A 441 9.39 -17.29 -63.64
C ALA A 441 9.15 -18.81 -63.61
N LYS A 442 8.19 -19.21 -62.73
CA LYS A 442 7.04 -19.97 -63.19
C LYS A 442 5.82 -19.87 -62.26
N LYS A 443 4.76 -19.51 -62.87
CA LYS A 443 3.38 -19.35 -62.50
C LYS A 443 2.66 -20.71 -62.48
N SER A 444 1.84 -20.99 -61.47
CA SER A 444 0.65 -21.86 -61.64
C SER A 444 -0.37 -21.67 -60.50
N THR A 445 -1.45 -21.08 -60.80
CA THR A 445 -2.82 -21.21 -60.22
C THR A 445 -3.65 -22.00 -61.22
N PRO A 446 -4.92 -22.39 -60.91
CA PRO A 446 -5.66 -22.67 -59.68
C PRO A 446 -6.47 -24.00 -59.80
N SER A 447 -7.18 -24.44 -58.80
CA SER A 447 -8.50 -25.06 -59.02
C SER A 447 -9.40 -25.04 -57.78
N VAL A 448 -10.56 -24.61 -58.08
CA VAL A 448 -11.84 -24.48 -57.39
C VAL A 448 -12.38 -25.87 -57.00
N GLY A 449 -13.09 -25.96 -55.89
CA GLY A 449 -13.92 -27.10 -55.51
C GLY A 449 -14.78 -26.74 -54.28
N ALA A 450 -15.93 -26.16 -54.59
CA ALA A 450 -17.03 -25.98 -53.64
C ALA A 450 -17.74 -27.32 -53.43
N GLN A 451 -18.18 -27.61 -52.23
CA GLN A 451 -19.45 -28.28 -51.99
C GLN A 451 -19.99 -28.08 -50.57
N ALA A 452 -21.29 -27.90 -50.55
CA ALA A 452 -22.17 -27.41 -49.51
C ALA A 452 -22.51 -28.44 -48.42
N ALA A 453 -23.15 -27.89 -47.39
CA ALA A 453 -23.77 -28.47 -46.21
C ALA A 453 -24.79 -29.60 -46.46
N PRO A 454 -25.30 -30.32 -45.43
CA PRO A 454 -26.50 -29.80 -44.79
C PRO A 454 -26.59 -29.94 -43.25
N ALA A 455 -27.50 -29.16 -42.72
CA ALA A 455 -28.01 -29.16 -41.36
C ALA A 455 -28.91 -30.37 -41.05
N GLN A 456 -29.02 -30.72 -39.77
CA GLN A 456 -30.19 -31.32 -39.10
C GLN A 456 -29.89 -31.24 -37.59
N ASP A 457 -30.61 -30.42 -36.81
CA ASP A 457 -31.84 -30.66 -36.03
C ASP A 457 -31.82 -31.94 -35.17
N ASP A 458 -31.91 -31.77 -33.88
CA ASP A 458 -32.98 -32.04 -32.94
C ASP A 458 -32.50 -32.41 -31.53
N LYS A 459 -33.06 -31.66 -30.57
CA LYS A 459 -33.63 -32.05 -29.27
C LYS A 459 -32.84 -32.96 -28.29
N TRP A 460 -32.55 -32.47 -27.15
CA TRP A 460 -33.27 -32.53 -25.84
C TRP A 460 -32.56 -31.65 -24.80
#